data_78f8fa4a30632b378f6048fed38c56db
#
_entry.id   78f8fa4a30632b378f6048fed38c56db
#
_cell.length_a   1.000
_cell.length_b   1.000
_cell.length_c   1.000
_cell.angle_alpha   90.00
_cell.angle_beta   90.00
_cell.angle_gamma   90.00
#
_symmetry.space_group_name_H-M   'P 1'
#
loop_
_entity.id
_entity.type
_entity.pdbx_description
1 polymer ?
#
loop_
_entity_poly.entity_id
_entity_poly.type
_entity_poly.pdbx_seq_one_letter_code
_entity_poly.pdbx_strand_id
1 'polypeptide(L)'
;MAKVFRPSTREASILSKIESQKEYERKRAINAIKDCIDPLSNAIAMKLVDSKLVETTNKNALEEQIKGCLEKLGRADDFEIDYQMAPVRNVVPQPHIVSLFLTSFVIEKLIKHKDVIDIFGSDEDIYLNIHQQVKKFLPT
;
A
#
# COMPACT_ATOMS: atom_id res chain seq x y z
N MET A 1 13.66 -35.51 -31.70
CA MET A 1 13.06 -35.21 -30.39
C MET A 1 13.12 -33.71 -30.12
N ALA A 2 11.99 -33.11 -29.92
CA ALA A 2 11.96 -31.69 -29.62
C ALA A 2 12.57 -31.47 -28.21
N LYS A 3 13.54 -30.59 -28.15
CA LYS A 3 14.15 -30.22 -26.87
C LYS A 3 13.31 -29.16 -26.22
N VAL A 4 12.69 -29.49 -25.09
CA VAL A 4 11.93 -28.54 -24.33
C VAL A 4 12.89 -27.61 -23.62
N PHE A 5 12.72 -26.29 -23.82
CA PHE A 5 13.52 -25.33 -23.11
C PHE A 5 13.11 -25.32 -21.63
N ARG A 6 14.08 -25.50 -20.78
CA ARG A 6 13.88 -25.38 -19.31
C ARG A 6 14.98 -24.49 -18.75
N PRO A 7 14.64 -23.58 -17.82
CA PRO A 7 15.67 -22.83 -17.12
C PRO A 7 16.59 -23.81 -16.38
N SER A 8 17.83 -23.43 -16.21
CA SER A 8 18.77 -24.26 -15.44
C SER A 8 18.29 -24.38 -13.99
N THR A 9 18.67 -25.43 -13.30
CA THR A 9 18.35 -25.63 -11.88
C THR A 9 18.81 -24.44 -11.05
N ARG A 10 19.95 -23.84 -11.39
CA ARG A 10 20.47 -22.66 -10.73
C ARG A 10 19.54 -21.45 -10.90
N GLU A 11 19.08 -21.21 -12.12
CA GLU A 11 18.16 -20.10 -12.43
C GLU A 11 16.82 -20.28 -11.72
N ALA A 12 16.26 -21.48 -11.75
CA ALA A 12 15.02 -21.81 -11.07
C ALA A 12 15.16 -21.59 -9.56
N SER A 13 16.30 -21.97 -8.97
CA SER A 13 16.57 -21.78 -7.54
C SER A 13 16.67 -20.30 -7.18
N ILE A 14 17.33 -19.49 -8.00
CA ILE A 14 17.45 -18.05 -7.78
C ILE A 14 16.09 -17.38 -7.86
N LEU A 15 15.28 -17.68 -8.87
CA LEU A 15 13.94 -17.14 -9.04
C LEU A 15 13.04 -17.50 -7.85
N SER A 16 13.11 -18.77 -7.41
CA SER A 16 12.34 -19.23 -6.24
C SER A 16 12.72 -18.48 -4.97
N LYS A 17 14.01 -18.20 -4.75
CA LYS A 17 14.47 -17.43 -3.61
C LYS A 17 13.98 -15.98 -3.65
N ILE A 18 14.00 -15.35 -4.83
CA ILE A 18 13.52 -13.98 -5.01
C ILE A 18 12.03 -13.89 -4.71
N GLU A 19 11.23 -14.83 -5.24
CA GLU A 19 9.79 -14.86 -4.99
C GLU A 19 9.47 -15.10 -3.51
N SER A 20 10.17 -16.03 -2.87
CA SER A 20 9.99 -16.32 -1.45
C SER A 20 10.34 -15.13 -0.58
N GLN A 21 11.39 -14.37 -0.92
CA GLN A 21 11.79 -13.19 -0.20
C GLN A 21 10.74 -12.08 -0.33
N LYS A 22 10.20 -11.87 -1.52
CA LYS A 22 9.13 -10.88 -1.75
C LYS A 22 7.88 -11.22 -0.95
N GLU A 23 7.47 -12.48 -0.93
CA GLU A 23 6.34 -12.93 -0.11
C GLU A 23 6.61 -12.72 1.38
N TYR A 24 7.81 -13.04 1.83
CA TYR A 24 8.20 -12.84 3.21
C TYR A 24 8.13 -11.38 3.62
N GLU A 25 8.67 -10.48 2.80
CA GLU A 25 8.65 -9.05 3.06
C GLU A 25 7.22 -8.50 3.09
N ARG A 26 6.38 -8.95 2.15
CA ARG A 26 4.96 -8.58 2.11
C ARG A 26 4.23 -8.99 3.39
N LYS A 27 4.38 -10.25 3.80
CA LYS A 27 3.76 -10.77 5.02
C LYS A 27 4.27 -10.08 6.26
N ARG A 28 5.57 -9.81 6.32
CA ARG A 28 6.18 -9.09 7.43
C ARG A 28 5.61 -7.68 7.58
N ALA A 29 5.50 -6.95 6.47
CA ALA A 29 4.93 -5.61 6.48
C ALA A 29 3.46 -5.62 6.90
N ILE A 30 2.66 -6.53 6.35
CA ILE A 30 1.23 -6.66 6.69
C ILE A 30 1.06 -7.03 8.16
N ASN A 31 1.86 -7.96 8.68
CA ASN A 31 1.79 -8.33 10.10
C ASN A 31 2.20 -7.18 11.02
N ALA A 32 3.18 -6.37 10.61
CA ALA A 32 3.63 -5.24 11.40
C ALA A 32 2.57 -4.15 11.55
N ILE A 33 1.62 -4.05 10.62
CA ILE A 33 0.49 -3.11 10.71
C ILE A 33 -0.28 -3.31 12.02
N LYS A 34 -0.49 -4.56 12.42
CA LYS A 34 -1.29 -4.90 13.61
C LYS A 34 -0.79 -4.22 14.89
N ASP A 35 0.52 -3.98 14.97
CA ASP A 35 1.15 -3.40 16.16
C ASP A 35 1.13 -1.87 16.15
N CYS A 36 0.80 -1.24 15.03
CA CYS A 36 0.85 0.22 14.90
C CYS A 36 -0.34 0.83 14.14
N ILE A 37 -1.44 0.08 14.01
CA ILE A 37 -2.56 0.49 13.15
C ILE A 37 -3.12 1.86 13.54
N ASP A 38 -3.33 2.13 14.81
CA ASP A 38 -3.89 3.39 15.27
C ASP A 38 -2.93 4.57 15.06
N PRO A 39 -1.67 4.54 15.54
CA PRO A 39 -0.76 5.65 15.31
C PRO A 39 -0.42 5.85 13.83
N LEU A 40 -0.32 4.77 13.05
CA LEU A 40 -0.07 4.88 11.61
C LEU A 40 -1.26 5.52 10.89
N SER A 41 -2.48 5.10 11.19
CA SER A 41 -3.70 5.69 10.60
C SER A 41 -3.81 7.17 10.90
N ASN A 42 -3.55 7.57 12.15
CA ASN A 42 -3.53 8.97 12.55
C ASN A 42 -2.47 9.76 11.79
N ALA A 43 -1.24 9.25 11.75
CA ALA A 43 -0.12 9.92 11.09
C ALA A 43 -0.39 10.13 9.60
N ILE A 44 -0.92 9.13 8.92
CA ILE A 44 -1.24 9.23 7.49
C ILE A 44 -2.37 10.23 7.25
N ALA A 45 -3.46 10.15 8.01
CA ALA A 45 -4.59 11.06 7.88
C ALA A 45 -4.17 12.52 8.08
N MET A 46 -3.42 12.78 9.15
CA MET A 46 -2.94 14.14 9.45
C MET A 46 -1.99 14.63 8.37
N LYS A 47 -1.09 13.79 7.88
CA LYS A 47 -0.13 14.18 6.85
C LYS A 47 -0.81 14.52 5.53
N LEU A 48 -1.80 13.75 5.12
CA LEU A 48 -2.56 14.01 3.89
C LEU A 48 -3.27 15.37 3.96
N VAL A 49 -3.85 15.70 5.11
CA VAL A 49 -4.52 16.97 5.32
C VAL A 49 -3.52 18.13 5.38
N ASP A 50 -2.46 17.98 6.17
CA ASP A 50 -1.44 19.01 6.35
C ASP A 50 -0.70 19.35 5.05
N SER A 51 -0.50 18.36 4.19
CA SER A 51 0.13 18.51 2.88
C SER A 51 -0.86 19.00 1.81
N LYS A 52 -2.12 19.20 2.17
CA LYS A 52 -3.19 19.68 1.28
C LYS A 52 -3.46 18.72 0.11
N LEU A 53 -3.21 17.44 0.31
CA LEU A 53 -3.52 16.40 -0.68
C LEU A 53 -4.96 15.90 -0.52
N VAL A 54 -5.51 15.95 0.69
CA VAL A 54 -6.90 15.59 0.96
C VAL A 54 -7.59 16.74 1.69
N GLU A 55 -8.71 17.21 1.17
CA GLU A 55 -9.57 18.17 1.83
C GLU A 55 -10.79 17.43 2.39
N THR A 56 -11.01 17.54 3.69
CA THR A 56 -12.09 16.84 4.37
C THR A 56 -12.79 17.73 5.40
N THR A 57 -14.09 17.51 5.59
CA THR A 57 -14.87 18.18 6.64
C THR A 57 -14.72 17.50 8.00
N ASN A 58 -14.15 16.29 8.05
CA ASN A 58 -14.05 15.50 9.28
C ASN A 58 -12.77 14.68 9.29
N LYS A 59 -11.75 15.17 10.00
CA LYS A 59 -10.45 14.49 10.11
C LYS A 59 -10.56 13.13 10.81
N ASN A 60 -11.46 13.00 11.77
CA ASN A 60 -11.68 11.74 12.48
C ASN A 60 -12.26 10.67 11.53
N ALA A 61 -13.17 11.07 10.65
CA ALA A 61 -13.70 10.16 9.64
C ALA A 61 -12.62 9.74 8.66
N LEU A 62 -11.71 10.64 8.27
CA LEU A 62 -10.57 10.29 7.41
C LEU A 62 -9.68 9.25 8.09
N GLU A 63 -9.33 9.46 9.35
CA GLU A 63 -8.53 8.50 10.12
C GLU A 63 -9.20 7.13 10.17
N GLU A 64 -10.51 7.08 10.43
CA GLU A 64 -11.27 5.83 10.44
C GLU A 64 -11.28 5.13 9.08
N GLN A 65 -11.35 5.87 7.98
CA GLN A 65 -11.26 5.31 6.64
C GLN A 65 -9.87 4.72 6.36
N ILE A 66 -8.81 5.40 6.76
CA ILE A 66 -7.45 4.89 6.63
C ILE A 66 -7.27 3.61 7.47
N LYS A 67 -7.75 3.64 8.71
CA LYS A 67 -7.71 2.48 9.60
C LYS A 67 -8.45 1.28 8.99
N GLY A 68 -9.64 1.50 8.46
CA GLY A 68 -10.42 0.46 7.79
C GLY A 68 -9.69 -0.14 6.59
N CYS A 69 -8.98 0.68 5.82
CA CYS A 69 -8.15 0.20 4.72
C CYS A 69 -7.01 -0.69 5.20
N LEU A 70 -6.32 -0.30 6.26
CA LEU A 70 -5.23 -1.10 6.85
C LEU A 70 -5.74 -2.42 7.41
N GLU A 71 -6.90 -2.42 8.07
CA GLU A 71 -7.53 -3.63 8.57
C GLU A 71 -7.90 -4.57 7.43
N LYS A 72 -8.42 -4.03 6.34
CA LYS A 72 -8.75 -4.81 5.15
C LYS A 72 -7.50 -5.44 4.53
N LEU A 73 -6.40 -4.68 4.44
CA LEU A 73 -5.13 -5.20 3.94
C LEU A 73 -4.66 -6.40 4.76
N GLY A 74 -4.81 -6.34 6.07
CA GLY A 74 -4.41 -7.43 6.98
C GLY A 74 -5.21 -8.72 6.78
N ARG A 75 -6.39 -8.64 6.15
CA ARG A 75 -7.29 -9.79 5.93
C ARG A 75 -7.40 -10.19 4.46
N ALA A 76 -6.94 -9.35 3.54
CA ALA A 76 -7.07 -9.61 2.12
C ALA A 76 -6.10 -10.69 1.65
N ASP A 77 -6.50 -11.50 0.67
CA ASP A 77 -5.59 -12.43 0.01
C ASP A 77 -4.76 -11.72 -1.06
N ASP A 78 -3.76 -12.40 -1.59
CA ASP A 78 -2.84 -11.82 -2.58
C ASP A 78 -3.57 -11.33 -3.84
N PHE A 79 -4.59 -12.06 -4.28
CA PHE A 79 -5.37 -11.66 -5.45
C PHE A 79 -6.11 -10.35 -5.21
N GLU A 80 -6.76 -10.20 -4.06
CA GLU A 80 -7.48 -8.97 -3.71
C GLU A 80 -6.53 -7.78 -3.60
N ILE A 81 -5.35 -8.00 -3.01
CA ILE A 81 -4.33 -6.96 -2.87
C ILE A 81 -3.85 -6.52 -4.24
N ASP A 82 -3.48 -7.46 -5.10
CA ASP A 82 -2.95 -7.16 -6.42
C ASP A 82 -4.01 -6.49 -7.31
N TYR A 83 -5.26 -6.93 -7.19
CA TYR A 83 -6.37 -6.34 -7.93
C TYR A 83 -6.59 -4.87 -7.53
N GLN A 84 -6.60 -4.58 -6.24
CA GLN A 84 -6.79 -3.20 -5.76
C GLN A 84 -5.63 -2.30 -6.16
N MET A 85 -4.39 -2.82 -6.14
CA MET A 85 -3.22 -2.02 -6.47
C MET A 85 -2.97 -1.84 -7.97
N ALA A 86 -3.65 -2.61 -8.81
CA ALA A 86 -3.41 -2.61 -10.25
C ALA A 86 -3.37 -1.22 -10.89
N PRO A 87 -4.30 -0.29 -10.57
CA PRO A 87 -4.28 1.05 -11.17
C PRO A 87 -3.05 1.88 -10.87
N VAL A 88 -2.37 1.61 -9.76
CA VAL A 88 -1.24 2.43 -9.27
C VAL A 88 0.07 1.63 -9.14
N ARG A 89 0.10 0.40 -9.61
CA ARG A 89 1.25 -0.50 -9.40
C ARG A 89 2.59 0.03 -9.92
N ASN A 90 2.55 0.93 -10.89
CA ASN A 90 3.75 1.51 -11.51
C ASN A 90 4.03 2.94 -11.03
N VAL A 91 3.42 3.36 -9.93
CA VAL A 91 3.58 4.73 -9.41
C VAL A 91 5.04 5.06 -9.09
N VAL A 92 5.78 4.09 -8.60
CA VAL A 92 7.24 4.15 -8.41
C VAL A 92 7.86 2.81 -8.80
N PRO A 93 9.19 2.76 -9.08
CA PRO A 93 9.83 1.51 -9.52
C PRO A 93 9.76 0.36 -8.53
N GLN A 94 9.87 0.64 -7.23
CA GLN A 94 9.86 -0.38 -6.18
C GLN A 94 8.94 0.05 -5.03
N PRO A 95 7.62 -0.11 -5.22
CA PRO A 95 6.67 0.34 -4.22
C PRO A 95 6.64 -0.57 -2.99
N HIS A 96 6.44 0.04 -1.81
CA HIS A 96 6.13 -0.68 -0.60
C HIS A 96 4.66 -1.11 -0.62
N ILE A 97 4.36 -2.35 -0.23
CA ILE A 97 3.01 -2.92 -0.31
C ILE A 97 1.96 -2.09 0.45
N VAL A 98 2.28 -1.67 1.66
CA VAL A 98 1.33 -0.91 2.49
C VAL A 98 1.08 0.48 1.90
N SER A 99 2.14 1.16 1.49
CA SER A 99 2.03 2.49 0.87
C SER A 99 1.24 2.44 -0.43
N LEU A 100 1.48 1.43 -1.26
CA LEU A 100 0.79 1.27 -2.54
C LEU A 100 -0.69 0.96 -2.35
N PHE A 101 -1.02 0.07 -1.42
CA PHE A 101 -2.41 -0.28 -1.11
C PHE A 101 -3.20 0.94 -0.61
N LEU A 102 -2.59 1.73 0.29
CA LEU A 102 -3.20 2.96 0.78
C LEU A 102 -3.35 4.01 -0.32
N THR A 103 -2.37 4.15 -1.19
CA THR A 103 -2.43 5.10 -2.31
C THR A 103 -3.61 4.75 -3.23
N SER A 104 -3.77 3.49 -3.58
CA SER A 104 -4.90 3.02 -4.37
C SER A 104 -6.24 3.32 -3.68
N PHE A 105 -6.31 3.08 -2.37
CA PHE A 105 -7.50 3.38 -1.58
C PHE A 105 -7.86 4.87 -1.64
N VAL A 106 -6.89 5.76 -1.46
CA VAL A 106 -7.11 7.21 -1.48
C VAL A 106 -7.64 7.65 -2.84
N ILE A 107 -7.01 7.19 -3.91
CA ILE A 107 -7.35 7.60 -5.27
C ILE A 107 -8.70 7.05 -5.72
N GLU A 108 -8.95 5.77 -5.45
CA GLU A 108 -10.11 5.06 -6.02
C GLU A 108 -11.35 5.06 -5.12
N LYS A 109 -11.17 5.08 -3.81
CA LYS A 109 -12.27 4.89 -2.87
C LYS A 109 -12.50 6.08 -1.94
N LEU A 110 -11.46 6.68 -1.43
CA LEU A 110 -11.58 7.77 -0.48
C LEU A 110 -12.27 8.99 -1.08
N ILE A 111 -12.02 9.28 -2.35
CA ILE A 111 -12.66 10.40 -3.07
C ILE A 111 -14.19 10.30 -3.08
N LYS A 112 -14.72 9.09 -2.93
CA LYS A 112 -16.17 8.84 -2.93
C LYS A 112 -16.80 8.98 -1.55
N HIS A 113 -15.98 9.15 -0.51
CA HIS A 113 -16.49 9.27 0.87
C HIS A 113 -17.19 10.61 1.05
N LYS A 114 -18.34 10.61 1.74
CA LYS A 114 -19.18 11.79 1.93
C LYS A 114 -18.46 12.98 2.62
N ASP A 115 -17.49 12.69 3.48
CA ASP A 115 -16.75 13.71 4.23
C ASP A 115 -15.53 14.25 3.47
N VAL A 116 -15.19 13.68 2.33
CA VAL A 116 -14.06 14.10 1.49
C VAL A 116 -14.56 15.11 0.46
N ILE A 117 -14.00 16.31 0.48
CA ILE A 117 -14.35 17.37 -0.46
C ILE A 117 -13.60 17.18 -1.77
N ASP A 118 -12.29 17.01 -1.70
CA ASP A 118 -11.46 16.81 -2.88
C ASP A 118 -10.13 16.16 -2.54
N ILE A 119 -9.47 15.62 -3.56
CA ILE A 119 -8.14 15.02 -3.47
C ILE A 119 -7.28 15.68 -4.55
N PHE A 120 -6.11 16.16 -4.13
CA PHE A 120 -5.19 16.92 -4.97
C PHE A 120 -3.86 16.19 -5.14
N GLY A 121 -3.09 16.65 -6.11
CA GLY A 121 -1.77 16.09 -6.37
C GLY A 121 -1.81 14.89 -7.31
N SER A 122 -0.62 14.47 -7.75
CA SER A 122 -0.48 13.28 -8.59
C SER A 122 -0.52 12.00 -7.74
N ASP A 123 -0.67 10.86 -8.41
CA ASP A 123 -0.61 9.56 -7.74
C ASP A 123 0.73 9.38 -7.02
N GLU A 124 1.81 9.83 -7.63
CA GLU A 124 3.14 9.79 -7.02
C GLU A 124 3.23 10.69 -5.78
N ASP A 125 2.68 11.90 -5.83
CA ASP A 125 2.66 12.81 -4.68
C ASP A 125 1.95 12.17 -3.48
N ILE A 126 0.81 11.56 -3.73
CA ILE A 126 0.03 10.88 -2.70
C ILE A 126 0.83 9.70 -2.15
N TYR A 127 1.42 8.89 -3.02
CA TYR A 127 2.23 7.75 -2.60
C TYR A 127 3.41 8.20 -1.72
N LEU A 128 4.18 9.17 -2.16
CA LEU A 128 5.36 9.63 -1.42
C LEU A 128 4.98 10.19 -0.04
N ASN A 129 3.87 10.90 0.04
CA ASN A 129 3.36 11.44 1.29
C ASN A 129 2.98 10.34 2.28
N ILE A 130 2.25 9.33 1.80
CA ILE A 130 1.87 8.17 2.60
C ILE A 130 3.12 7.38 3.01
N HIS A 131 4.03 7.14 2.08
CA HIS A 131 5.21 6.32 2.31
C HIS A 131 6.16 6.94 3.35
N GLN A 132 6.25 8.26 3.44
CA GLN A 132 7.01 8.93 4.49
C GLN A 132 6.55 8.52 5.88
N GLN A 133 5.25 8.35 6.07
CA GLN A 133 4.70 7.91 7.36
C GLN A 133 4.89 6.40 7.55
N VAL A 134 4.67 5.62 6.51
CA VAL A 134 4.86 4.15 6.56
C VAL A 134 6.28 3.81 7.00
N LYS A 135 7.29 4.48 6.47
CA LYS A 135 8.69 4.24 6.85
C LYS A 135 8.99 4.46 8.32
N LYS A 136 8.21 5.31 9.00
CA LYS A 136 8.41 5.58 10.43
C LYS A 136 7.92 4.46 11.33
N PHE A 137 6.95 3.68 10.87
CA PHE A 137 6.26 2.68 11.68
C PHE A 137 6.54 1.25 11.26
N LEU A 138 6.88 1.02 10.00
CA LEU A 138 7.04 -0.32 9.45
C LEU A 138 8.47 -0.56 8.97
N PRO A 139 8.93 -1.83 8.98
CA PRO A 139 10.22 -2.19 8.41
C PRO A 139 10.21 -1.96 6.90
N THR A 140 11.25 -1.32 6.39
CA THR A 140 11.39 -1.03 4.95
C THR A 140 12.76 -1.47 4.44
#